data_21f65f38308f6d9c8f56f80a320bb681
#
_entry.id   21f65f38308f6d9c8f56f80a320bb681
#
_cell.length_a   1.000
_cell.length_b   1.000
_cell.length_c   1.000
_cell.angle_alpha   90.00
_cell.angle_beta   90.00
_cell.angle_gamma   90.00
#
_symmetry.space_group_name_H-M   'P 1'
#
loop_
_entity.id
_entity.type
_entity.pdbx_description
1 polymer ?
#
loop_
_entity_poly.entity_id
_entity_poly.type
_entity_poly.pdbx_seq_one_letter_code
_entity_poly.pdbx_strand_id
1 'polypeptide(L)'
;MHTLSKIVQATTAFTIAVEAAMGPAFSTGPVASNSFIRESTSTLTLPKAPSGSSGDTSLWVGMGTSNGDLIQSIADNWSSDDWSIYAYTLLKTGDYSQMPVQGDSSTAVAGNTVTMHYKFDDSTGNYTQTVLVNGQTVSTLSTSDGKAQGWGSSVECAESNCGTVPAHTWTDTKIILDVADPDYINTLAKGEGVTGDMSTSDGGKTWTVTTIQIPEFTFSD
;
A
#
# COMPACT_ATOMS: atom_id res chain seq x y z
N MET A 1 29.17 37.97 14.48
CA MET A 1 27.99 38.52 13.81
C MET A 1 27.95 37.95 12.42
N HIS A 2 26.89 37.28 12.06
CA HIS A 2 26.51 36.53 10.82
C HIS A 2 26.55 35.02 10.98
N THR A 3 25.53 34.49 11.66
CA THR A 3 25.12 33.10 11.48
C THR A 3 23.64 32.94 11.88
N LEU A 4 22.74 33.51 11.07
CA LEU A 4 21.29 33.32 11.26
C LEU A 4 20.58 33.50 9.91
N SER A 5 20.96 32.73 8.89
CA SER A 5 20.28 32.82 7.59
C SER A 5 20.31 31.53 6.79
N LYS A 6 20.37 30.34 7.42
CA LYS A 6 20.34 29.07 6.68
C LYS A 6 19.33 28.04 7.18
N ILE A 7 18.46 28.39 8.12
CA ILE A 7 17.49 27.44 8.67
C ILE A 7 16.06 27.62 8.08
N VAL A 8 15.80 28.66 7.33
CA VAL A 8 14.43 28.97 6.82
C VAL A 8 14.14 28.33 5.45
N GLN A 9 15.10 27.79 4.74
CA GLN A 9 14.87 27.20 3.42
C GLN A 9 14.60 25.69 3.40
N ALA A 10 14.76 24.99 4.52
CA ALA A 10 14.48 23.55 4.57
C ALA A 10 13.01 23.22 4.89
N THR A 11 12.25 24.18 5.41
CA THR A 11 10.86 23.95 5.82
C THR A 11 9.82 24.20 4.71
N THR A 12 10.20 24.83 3.63
CA THR A 12 9.28 25.11 2.52
C THR A 12 9.27 24.03 1.42
N ALA A 13 10.22 23.15 1.42
CA ALA A 13 10.26 22.06 0.45
C ALA A 13 9.37 20.85 0.83
N PHE A 14 8.95 20.75 2.09
CA PHE A 14 8.11 19.64 2.56
C PHE A 14 6.60 19.92 2.54
N THR A 15 6.19 21.13 2.28
CA THR A 15 4.76 21.49 2.15
C THR A 15 4.21 21.42 0.71
N ILE A 16 5.03 21.01 -0.25
CA ILE A 16 4.59 20.70 -1.61
C ILE A 16 4.50 19.16 -1.81
N ALA A 17 4.87 18.38 -0.81
CA ALA A 17 4.64 16.97 -0.85
C ALA A 17 3.15 16.72 -0.62
N VAL A 18 2.51 16.42 -1.73
CA VAL A 18 1.47 15.44 -1.87
C VAL A 18 0.05 15.96 -1.84
N GLU A 19 -0.39 16.38 -2.97
CA GLU A 19 -1.65 15.83 -3.45
C GLU A 19 -1.30 14.67 -4.40
N ALA A 20 -0.93 13.52 -3.85
CA ALA A 20 -0.85 12.29 -4.63
C ALA A 20 -2.23 12.03 -5.24
N ALA A 21 -2.30 11.96 -6.57
CA ALA A 21 -3.56 11.64 -7.22
C ALA A 21 -3.79 10.13 -7.07
N MET A 22 -5.01 9.76 -6.66
CA MET A 22 -5.38 8.36 -6.43
C MET A 22 -6.29 7.87 -7.54
N GLY A 23 -5.96 6.71 -8.10
CA GLY A 23 -6.79 5.97 -9.04
C GLY A 23 -7.77 5.02 -8.33
N PRO A 24 -8.37 4.07 -9.08
CA PRO A 24 -9.35 3.14 -8.53
C PRO A 24 -8.73 2.20 -7.49
N ALA A 25 -9.47 1.95 -6.42
CA ALA A 25 -9.03 1.16 -5.28
C ALA A 25 -10.09 0.16 -4.82
N PHE A 26 -9.63 -0.92 -4.18
CA PHE A 26 -10.44 -1.84 -3.38
C PHE A 26 -10.02 -1.66 -1.94
N SER A 27 -10.94 -1.33 -1.05
CA SER A 27 -10.61 -1.04 0.35
C SER A 27 -11.64 -1.56 1.33
N THR A 28 -11.19 -1.77 2.56
CA THR A 28 -11.98 -2.21 3.70
C THR A 28 -11.54 -1.50 4.98
N GLY A 29 -12.41 -1.44 5.96
CA GLY A 29 -12.13 -0.87 7.27
C GLY A 29 -12.95 0.40 7.57
N PRO A 30 -12.93 0.84 8.83
CA PRO A 30 -12.20 0.23 9.93
C PRO A 30 -12.81 -1.09 10.40
N VAL A 31 -11.97 -1.94 11.02
CA VAL A 31 -12.43 -3.11 11.78
C VAL A 31 -13.18 -2.68 13.03
N ALA A 32 -13.94 -3.61 13.65
CA ALA A 32 -14.59 -3.36 14.93
C ALA A 32 -13.59 -2.88 15.99
N SER A 33 -14.02 -1.99 16.90
CA SER A 33 -13.15 -1.29 17.87
C SER A 33 -12.39 -2.20 18.83
N ASN A 34 -12.84 -3.45 18.99
CA ASN A 34 -12.19 -4.49 19.81
C ASN A 34 -11.27 -5.41 18.99
N SER A 35 -11.02 -5.09 17.72
CA SER A 35 -10.22 -5.90 16.81
C SER A 35 -9.18 -5.06 16.08
N PHE A 36 -8.32 -5.71 15.30
CA PHE A 36 -7.37 -5.11 14.38
C PHE A 36 -6.96 -6.15 13.33
N ILE A 37 -6.32 -5.73 12.25
CA ILE A 37 -5.80 -6.65 11.23
C ILE A 37 -4.44 -7.17 11.72
N ARG A 38 -4.38 -8.46 12.02
CA ARG A 38 -3.16 -9.14 12.47
C ARG A 38 -2.22 -9.47 11.34
N GLU A 39 -2.81 -9.88 10.21
CA GLU A 39 -2.03 -10.39 9.08
C GLU A 39 -2.79 -10.10 7.80
N SER A 40 -2.09 -9.70 6.76
CA SER A 40 -2.65 -9.66 5.43
C SER A 40 -1.64 -10.09 4.38
N THR A 41 -2.14 -10.67 3.30
CA THR A 41 -1.36 -11.09 2.14
C THR A 41 -2.13 -10.74 0.88
N SER A 42 -1.44 -10.30 -0.16
CA SER A 42 -2.01 -10.11 -1.49
C SER A 42 -0.90 -10.24 -2.54
N THR A 43 -1.24 -10.76 -3.72
CA THR A 43 -0.29 -10.98 -4.80
C THR A 43 -0.70 -10.18 -6.04
N LEU A 44 0.17 -9.25 -6.46
CA LEU A 44 0.05 -8.49 -7.69
C LEU A 44 0.67 -9.26 -8.84
N THR A 45 -0.03 -9.37 -9.96
CA THR A 45 0.61 -9.64 -11.25
C THR A 45 0.99 -8.30 -11.87
N LEU A 46 2.29 -8.03 -11.97
CA LEU A 46 2.79 -6.75 -12.47
C LEU A 46 2.30 -6.48 -13.90
N PRO A 47 1.61 -5.36 -14.13
CA PRO A 47 1.28 -4.92 -15.47
C PRO A 47 2.54 -4.43 -16.21
N LYS A 48 2.38 -4.08 -17.48
CA LYS A 48 3.40 -3.27 -18.18
C LYS A 48 3.55 -1.94 -17.47
N ALA A 49 4.71 -1.31 -17.61
CA ALA A 49 4.93 0.05 -17.15
C ALA A 49 3.86 1.01 -17.67
N PRO A 50 3.50 2.06 -16.94
CA PRO A 50 2.56 3.07 -17.39
C PRO A 50 2.98 3.70 -18.71
N SER A 51 2.03 3.94 -19.60
CA SER A 51 2.30 4.57 -20.89
C SER A 51 2.10 6.08 -20.83
N GLY A 52 2.98 6.84 -21.49
CA GLY A 52 2.93 8.30 -21.47
C GLY A 52 3.33 8.92 -20.12
N SER A 53 3.88 8.11 -19.22
CA SER A 53 4.37 8.57 -17.92
C SER A 53 5.73 9.24 -18.02
N SER A 54 5.91 10.30 -17.25
CA SER A 54 7.21 10.88 -16.89
C SER A 54 7.31 11.15 -15.38
N GLY A 55 6.30 10.75 -14.63
CA GLY A 55 6.18 10.89 -13.18
C GLY A 55 6.42 9.58 -12.44
N ASP A 56 5.99 9.56 -11.21
CA ASP A 56 6.15 8.45 -10.28
C ASP A 56 4.82 7.76 -10.00
N THR A 57 4.69 6.52 -10.49
CA THR A 57 3.47 5.72 -10.36
C THR A 57 3.70 4.55 -9.43
N SER A 58 2.86 4.40 -8.42
CA SER A 58 2.94 3.32 -7.46
C SER A 58 1.70 2.44 -7.47
N LEU A 59 1.91 1.12 -7.44
CA LEU A 59 0.89 0.11 -7.16
C LEU A 59 1.20 -0.52 -5.81
N TRP A 60 0.25 -0.46 -4.89
CA TRP A 60 0.49 -1.00 -3.56
C TRP A 60 -0.77 -1.57 -2.91
N VAL A 61 -0.57 -2.41 -1.93
CA VAL A 61 -1.56 -2.73 -0.90
C VAL A 61 -1.00 -2.27 0.44
N GLY A 62 -1.90 -1.80 1.32
CA GLY A 62 -1.45 -1.26 2.61
C GLY A 62 -2.52 -1.30 3.69
N MET A 63 -2.09 -0.93 4.88
CA MET A 63 -2.92 -0.90 6.08
C MET A 63 -2.70 0.39 6.84
N GLY A 64 -3.78 1.16 7.04
CA GLY A 64 -3.78 2.30 7.94
C GLY A 64 -3.87 1.85 9.39
N THR A 65 -3.09 2.45 10.28
CA THR A 65 -2.95 2.02 11.68
C THR A 65 -3.57 3.00 12.68
N SER A 66 -3.74 2.53 13.91
CA SER A 66 -4.25 3.35 15.03
C SER A 66 -3.34 4.54 15.40
N ASN A 67 -2.06 4.50 15.04
CA ASN A 67 -1.13 5.60 15.24
C ASN A 67 -1.18 6.63 14.11
N GLY A 68 -1.88 6.31 13.02
CA GLY A 68 -1.95 7.12 11.80
C GLY A 68 -0.79 6.86 10.85
N ASP A 69 -0.05 5.78 11.05
CA ASP A 69 0.96 5.30 10.13
C ASP A 69 0.31 4.52 8.98
N LEU A 70 0.98 4.44 7.84
CA LEU A 70 0.58 3.65 6.71
C LEU A 70 1.65 2.61 6.38
N ILE A 71 1.36 1.36 6.68
CA ILE A 71 2.16 0.21 6.27
C ILE A 71 1.79 -0.12 4.84
N GLN A 72 2.76 -0.07 3.92
CA GLN A 72 2.51 -0.40 2.51
C GLN A 72 3.77 -0.98 1.87
N SER A 73 3.60 -2.02 1.06
CA SER A 73 4.65 -2.48 0.16
C SER A 73 4.30 -1.98 -1.23
N ILE A 74 5.31 -1.61 -2.00
CA ILE A 74 5.15 -0.82 -3.21
C ILE A 74 5.79 -1.53 -4.40
N ALA A 75 5.08 -1.53 -5.51
CA ALA A 75 5.62 -1.66 -6.85
C ALA A 75 5.62 -0.26 -7.48
N ASP A 76 6.78 0.30 -7.64
CA ASP A 76 7.04 1.67 -8.01
C ASP A 76 7.62 1.79 -9.40
N ASN A 77 7.18 2.76 -10.19
CA ASN A 77 7.65 3.00 -11.54
C ASN A 77 7.90 4.49 -11.79
N TRP A 78 9.17 4.84 -11.88
CA TRP A 78 9.60 6.18 -12.27
C TRP A 78 10.09 6.16 -13.72
N SER A 79 9.16 6.32 -14.66
CA SER A 79 9.45 6.41 -16.10
C SER A 79 10.42 5.34 -16.61
N SER A 80 10.26 4.10 -16.13
CA SER A 80 11.10 2.95 -16.46
C SER A 80 10.27 1.84 -17.10
N ASP A 81 10.91 0.95 -17.85
CA ASP A 81 10.27 -0.28 -18.32
C ASP A 81 10.09 -1.31 -17.20
N ASP A 82 10.84 -1.15 -16.10
CA ASP A 82 10.86 -2.04 -14.94
C ASP A 82 10.18 -1.39 -13.74
N TRP A 83 9.75 -2.25 -12.80
CA TRP A 83 9.20 -1.87 -11.51
C TRP A 83 10.24 -2.02 -10.39
N SER A 84 10.31 -1.07 -9.48
CA SER A 84 11.07 -1.16 -8.24
C SER A 84 10.17 -1.69 -7.13
N ILE A 85 10.56 -2.76 -6.46
CA ILE A 85 9.72 -3.49 -5.49
C ILE A 85 10.36 -3.41 -4.11
N TYR A 86 9.61 -2.92 -3.11
CA TYR A 86 10.12 -2.79 -1.75
C TYR A 86 9.02 -2.74 -0.67
N ALA A 87 9.41 -3.06 0.56
CA ALA A 87 8.62 -2.82 1.76
C ALA A 87 8.77 -1.36 2.19
N TYR A 88 7.68 -0.73 2.65
CA TYR A 88 7.65 0.69 2.93
C TYR A 88 6.64 1.02 4.04
N THR A 89 6.96 1.97 4.89
CA THR A 89 6.05 2.51 5.88
C THR A 89 6.17 4.04 5.90
N LEU A 90 5.03 4.71 5.92
CA LEU A 90 4.94 6.13 6.24
C LEU A 90 4.62 6.26 7.74
N LEU A 91 5.60 6.63 8.54
CA LEU A 91 5.42 6.89 9.96
C LEU A 91 4.90 8.31 10.18
N LYS A 92 3.79 8.46 10.86
CA LYS A 92 3.26 9.76 11.25
C LYS A 92 4.18 10.41 12.29
N THR A 93 4.72 11.58 11.97
CA THR A 93 5.61 12.35 12.84
C THR A 93 4.98 13.62 13.39
N GLY A 94 3.78 13.98 12.90
CA GLY A 94 3.01 15.15 13.31
C GLY A 94 1.65 15.16 12.62
N ASP A 95 0.84 16.19 12.84
CA ASP A 95 -0.50 16.27 12.26
C ASP A 95 -0.49 16.33 10.73
N TYR A 96 0.58 16.87 10.15
CA TYR A 96 0.74 17.05 8.70
C TYR A 96 2.12 16.59 8.21
N SER A 97 2.78 15.71 8.95
CA SER A 97 4.11 15.23 8.57
C SER A 97 4.24 13.73 8.74
N GLN A 98 4.95 13.12 7.81
CA GLN A 98 5.26 11.70 7.79
C GLN A 98 6.75 11.51 7.49
N MET A 99 7.29 10.41 7.97
CA MET A 99 8.66 9.99 7.69
C MET A 99 8.63 8.64 6.97
N PRO A 100 9.18 8.57 5.75
CA PRO A 100 9.29 7.31 5.03
C PRO A 100 10.37 6.42 5.65
N VAL A 101 10.05 5.14 5.77
CA VAL A 101 11.01 4.07 6.11
C VAL A 101 10.88 2.99 5.05
N GLN A 102 11.99 2.60 4.44
CA GLN A 102 12.03 1.67 3.33
C GLN A 102 12.98 0.51 3.61
N GLY A 103 12.58 -0.69 3.20
CA GLY A 103 13.46 -1.86 3.13
C GLY A 103 14.31 -1.87 1.85
N ASP A 104 15.09 -2.93 1.66
CA ASP A 104 15.83 -3.12 0.42
C ASP A 104 14.89 -3.15 -0.78
N SER A 105 15.36 -2.70 -1.94
CA SER A 105 14.61 -2.72 -3.19
C SER A 105 15.15 -3.75 -4.18
N SER A 106 14.26 -4.24 -5.04
CA SER A 106 14.59 -5.16 -6.13
C SER A 106 13.84 -4.75 -7.39
N THR A 107 14.39 -5.07 -8.55
CA THR A 107 13.75 -4.81 -9.84
C THR A 107 12.90 -6.00 -10.27
N ALA A 108 11.73 -5.72 -10.85
CA ALA A 108 10.84 -6.72 -11.43
C ALA A 108 10.23 -6.20 -12.74
N VAL A 109 9.82 -7.13 -13.62
CA VAL A 109 9.27 -6.83 -14.94
C VAL A 109 7.80 -7.23 -15.04
N ALA A 110 7.09 -6.69 -16.03
CA ALA A 110 5.73 -7.09 -16.33
C ALA A 110 5.57 -8.62 -16.40
N GLY A 111 4.49 -9.14 -15.82
CA GLY A 111 4.21 -10.57 -15.70
C GLY A 111 4.83 -11.26 -14.50
N ASN A 112 5.80 -10.64 -13.79
CA ASN A 112 6.25 -11.17 -12.51
C ASN A 112 5.12 -11.07 -11.47
N THR A 113 5.11 -11.97 -10.50
CA THR A 113 4.21 -11.89 -9.34
C THR A 113 4.92 -11.25 -8.16
N VAL A 114 4.25 -10.31 -7.51
CA VAL A 114 4.73 -9.65 -6.29
C VAL A 114 3.77 -9.96 -5.16
N THR A 115 4.22 -10.76 -4.20
CA THR A 115 3.44 -11.05 -2.99
C THR A 115 3.86 -10.10 -1.87
N MET A 116 2.89 -9.37 -1.32
CA MET A 116 3.06 -8.44 -0.21
C MET A 116 2.39 -9.03 1.01
N HIS A 117 3.17 -9.29 2.05
CA HIS A 117 2.71 -9.95 3.27
C HIS A 117 3.05 -9.10 4.49
N TYR A 118 2.08 -8.87 5.34
CA TYR A 118 2.18 -8.10 6.59
C TYR A 118 1.74 -8.96 7.76
N LYS A 119 2.53 -8.97 8.83
CA LYS A 119 2.23 -9.78 10.01
C LYS A 119 2.60 -9.06 11.29
N PHE A 120 1.64 -8.97 12.21
CA PHE A 120 1.83 -8.44 13.55
C PHE A 120 2.50 -9.48 14.45
N ASP A 121 3.50 -9.04 15.21
CA ASP A 121 4.20 -9.82 16.22
C ASP A 121 3.84 -9.32 17.62
N ASP A 122 3.15 -10.14 18.40
CA ASP A 122 2.73 -9.82 19.77
C ASP A 122 3.91 -9.56 20.71
N SER A 123 5.07 -10.16 20.45
CA SER A 123 6.25 -10.04 21.32
C SER A 123 6.93 -8.68 21.19
N THR A 124 6.86 -8.06 20.01
CA THR A 124 7.49 -6.78 19.71
C THR A 124 6.51 -5.63 19.56
N GLY A 125 5.25 -5.95 19.21
CA GLY A 125 4.24 -4.97 18.83
C GLY A 125 4.44 -4.39 17.42
N ASN A 126 5.33 -4.97 16.63
CA ASN A 126 5.65 -4.53 15.28
C ASN A 126 4.85 -5.27 14.23
N TYR A 127 4.65 -4.64 13.07
CA TYR A 127 4.38 -5.35 11.83
C TYR A 127 5.67 -5.63 11.10
N THR A 128 5.80 -6.87 10.62
CA THR A 128 6.84 -7.24 9.66
C THR A 128 6.22 -7.33 8.29
N GLN A 129 6.76 -6.59 7.35
CA GLN A 129 6.48 -6.67 5.92
C GLN A 129 7.47 -7.63 5.28
N THR A 130 6.99 -8.54 4.46
CA THR A 130 7.81 -9.42 3.62
C THR A 130 7.30 -9.31 2.19
N VAL A 131 8.18 -8.90 1.28
CA VAL A 131 7.85 -8.75 -0.14
C VAL A 131 8.61 -9.81 -0.94
N LEU A 132 7.86 -10.53 -1.76
CA LEU A 132 8.41 -11.60 -2.59
C LEU A 132 8.16 -11.29 -4.07
N VAL A 133 9.18 -11.51 -4.90
CA VAL A 133 9.05 -11.51 -6.37
C VAL A 133 9.20 -12.95 -6.85
N ASN A 134 8.19 -13.46 -7.55
CA ASN A 134 8.16 -14.86 -8.03
C ASN A 134 8.47 -15.88 -6.92
N GLY A 135 7.97 -15.63 -5.71
CA GLY A 135 8.16 -16.48 -4.54
C GLY A 135 9.52 -16.33 -3.82
N GLN A 136 10.40 -15.45 -4.27
CA GLN A 136 11.66 -15.15 -3.60
C GLN A 136 11.55 -13.86 -2.80
N THR A 137 11.90 -13.89 -1.50
CA THR A 137 11.93 -12.68 -0.66
C THR A 137 12.97 -11.69 -1.18
N VAL A 138 12.54 -10.47 -1.48
CA VAL A 138 13.39 -9.39 -2.01
C VAL A 138 13.46 -8.19 -1.09
N SER A 139 12.49 -8.02 -0.20
CA SER A 139 12.48 -6.91 0.76
C SER A 139 11.80 -7.33 2.06
N THR A 140 12.30 -6.81 3.17
CA THR A 140 11.70 -6.95 4.50
C THR A 140 11.82 -5.65 5.26
N LEU A 141 10.79 -5.33 6.05
CA LEU A 141 10.80 -4.17 6.94
C LEU A 141 9.98 -4.49 8.19
N SER A 142 10.46 -4.10 9.35
CA SER A 142 9.71 -4.24 10.61
C SER A 142 9.62 -2.89 11.30
N THR A 143 8.40 -2.41 11.55
CA THR A 143 8.12 -1.10 12.13
C THR A 143 7.06 -1.20 13.22
N SER A 144 7.12 -0.27 14.18
CA SER A 144 6.17 -0.16 15.28
C SER A 144 5.12 0.89 14.93
N ASP A 145 4.00 0.44 14.35
CA ASP A 145 3.02 1.31 13.69
C ASP A 145 1.68 1.41 14.46
N GLY A 146 1.57 0.73 15.59
CA GLY A 146 0.29 0.52 16.26
C GLY A 146 -0.49 -0.62 15.61
N LYS A 147 -1.84 -0.61 15.74
CA LYS A 147 -2.71 -1.69 15.26
C LYS A 147 -3.39 -1.29 13.97
N ALA A 148 -3.27 -2.11 12.93
CA ALA A 148 -3.89 -1.86 11.63
C ALA A 148 -5.41 -1.93 11.71
N GLN A 149 -6.09 -0.94 11.15
CA GLN A 149 -7.54 -0.75 11.24
C GLN A 149 -8.26 -0.95 9.92
N GLY A 150 -7.58 -0.72 8.80
CA GLY A 150 -8.13 -0.86 7.46
C GLY A 150 -7.08 -1.41 6.51
N TRP A 151 -7.54 -2.01 5.40
CA TRP A 151 -6.72 -2.54 4.33
C TRP A 151 -7.19 -2.01 2.99
N GLY A 152 -6.28 -1.77 2.06
CA GLY A 152 -6.65 -1.36 0.71
C GLY A 152 -5.55 -1.58 -0.30
N SER A 153 -5.97 -1.67 -1.58
CA SER A 153 -5.10 -1.53 -2.73
C SER A 153 -5.14 -0.10 -3.24
N SER A 154 -4.09 0.36 -3.92
CA SER A 154 -4.09 1.65 -4.57
C SER A 154 -3.34 1.65 -5.89
N VAL A 155 -3.79 2.53 -6.78
CA VAL A 155 -3.05 3.07 -7.91
C VAL A 155 -2.78 4.52 -7.56
N GLU A 156 -1.53 4.91 -7.43
CA GLU A 156 -1.13 6.23 -6.95
C GLU A 156 -0.21 6.92 -7.94
N CYS A 157 -0.47 8.18 -8.20
CA CYS A 157 0.47 9.08 -8.84
C CYS A 157 1.14 9.92 -7.75
N ALA A 158 2.33 9.51 -7.34
CA ALA A 158 3.08 10.19 -6.29
C ALA A 158 3.71 11.50 -6.78
N GLU A 159 3.95 11.60 -8.09
CA GLU A 159 4.32 12.84 -8.77
C GLU A 159 3.54 12.98 -10.08
N SER A 160 3.38 14.20 -10.58
CA SER A 160 2.61 14.52 -11.78
C SER A 160 3.09 13.76 -13.03
N ASN A 161 2.23 13.65 -14.04
CA ASN A 161 2.46 12.99 -15.32
C ASN A 161 2.62 11.47 -15.24
N CYS A 162 1.76 10.81 -14.50
CA CYS A 162 1.77 9.34 -14.36
C CYS A 162 1.18 8.59 -15.57
N GLY A 163 0.58 9.29 -16.51
CA GLY A 163 0.07 8.70 -17.74
C GLY A 163 -1.04 7.69 -17.53
N THR A 164 -1.02 6.62 -18.31
CA THR A 164 -2.02 5.55 -18.26
C THR A 164 -1.43 4.28 -17.64
N VAL A 165 -2.00 3.87 -16.52
CA VAL A 165 -1.67 2.62 -15.82
C VAL A 165 -2.53 1.50 -16.38
N PRO A 166 -1.95 0.40 -16.91
CA PRO A 166 -2.73 -0.71 -17.46
C PRO A 166 -3.58 -1.40 -16.40
N ALA A 167 -4.68 -2.02 -16.84
CA ALA A 167 -5.46 -2.90 -15.98
C ALA A 167 -4.58 -3.99 -15.38
N HIS A 168 -4.81 -4.31 -14.11
CA HIS A 168 -4.03 -5.32 -13.39
C HIS A 168 -4.87 -6.04 -12.34
N THR A 169 -4.31 -7.08 -11.77
CA THR A 169 -5.01 -7.93 -10.81
C THR A 169 -4.19 -8.15 -9.55
N TRP A 170 -4.92 -8.16 -8.43
CA TRP A 170 -4.46 -8.71 -7.16
C TRP A 170 -5.16 -10.04 -6.94
N THR A 171 -4.42 -11.07 -6.57
CA THR A 171 -4.94 -12.41 -6.29
C THR A 171 -4.60 -12.84 -4.87
N ASP A 172 -5.33 -13.86 -4.40
CA ASP A 172 -5.05 -14.52 -3.14
C ASP A 172 -4.99 -13.55 -1.94
N THR A 173 -5.81 -12.49 -2.00
CA THR A 173 -5.91 -11.55 -0.90
C THR A 173 -6.54 -12.23 0.30
N LYS A 174 -5.85 -12.13 1.45
CA LYS A 174 -6.27 -12.67 2.73
C LYS A 174 -6.03 -11.65 3.83
N ILE A 175 -7.03 -11.41 4.65
CA ILE A 175 -6.99 -10.49 5.78
C ILE A 175 -7.42 -11.27 7.03
N ILE A 176 -6.57 -11.32 8.06
CA ILE A 176 -6.84 -12.02 9.31
C ILE A 176 -7.00 -10.99 10.42
N LEU A 177 -8.16 -10.99 11.06
CA LEU A 177 -8.48 -10.10 12.17
C LEU A 177 -8.03 -10.69 13.51
N ASP A 178 -7.81 -9.85 14.52
CA ASP A 178 -7.52 -10.29 15.89
C ASP A 178 -8.74 -10.92 16.56
N VAL A 179 -9.89 -10.29 16.46
CA VAL A 179 -11.19 -10.81 16.87
C VAL A 179 -12.06 -10.90 15.62
N ALA A 180 -12.86 -11.96 15.52
CA ALA A 180 -13.81 -12.12 14.42
C ALA A 180 -14.77 -10.93 14.35
N ASP A 181 -14.98 -10.40 13.16
CA ASP A 181 -15.89 -9.30 12.87
C ASP A 181 -16.72 -9.66 11.63
N PRO A 182 -17.92 -10.26 11.84
CA PRO A 182 -18.78 -10.65 10.72
C PRO A 182 -19.31 -9.44 9.93
N ASP A 183 -19.31 -8.25 10.52
CA ASP A 183 -19.77 -7.02 9.89
C ASP A 183 -18.67 -6.31 9.08
N TYR A 184 -17.44 -6.80 9.11
CA TYR A 184 -16.33 -6.22 8.35
C TYR A 184 -16.61 -6.14 6.84
N ILE A 185 -17.44 -7.07 6.31
CA ILE A 185 -17.90 -7.01 4.91
C ILE A 185 -18.62 -5.69 4.57
N ASN A 186 -19.29 -5.08 5.53
CA ASN A 186 -20.05 -3.84 5.33
C ASN A 186 -19.14 -2.62 5.15
N THR A 187 -17.84 -2.77 5.41
CA THR A 187 -16.82 -1.72 5.21
C THR A 187 -16.20 -1.73 3.82
N LEU A 188 -16.55 -2.74 2.99
CA LEU A 188 -16.00 -2.90 1.64
C LEU A 188 -16.41 -1.72 0.75
N ALA A 189 -15.41 -1.07 0.18
CA ALA A 189 -15.56 -0.04 -0.84
C ALA A 189 -14.75 -0.41 -2.10
N LYS A 190 -15.34 -0.12 -3.26
CA LYS A 190 -14.74 -0.38 -4.58
C LYS A 190 -14.83 0.89 -5.41
N GLY A 191 -13.68 1.31 -5.97
CA GLY A 191 -13.63 2.39 -6.96
C GLY A 191 -14.36 2.03 -8.26
N GLU A 192 -14.52 3.00 -9.14
CA GLU A 192 -15.19 2.79 -10.43
C GLU A 192 -14.48 1.70 -11.24
N GLY A 193 -15.25 0.73 -11.74
CA GLY A 193 -14.75 -0.39 -12.52
C GLY A 193 -13.99 -1.47 -11.74
N VAL A 194 -13.74 -1.28 -10.45
CA VAL A 194 -13.07 -2.28 -9.61
C VAL A 194 -14.02 -3.43 -9.29
N THR A 195 -13.54 -4.66 -9.46
CA THR A 195 -14.31 -5.86 -9.10
C THR A 195 -13.55 -6.75 -8.14
N GLY A 196 -14.27 -7.59 -7.41
CA GLY A 196 -13.77 -8.54 -6.43
C GLY A 196 -14.82 -8.78 -5.36
N ASP A 197 -14.93 -10.03 -4.91
CA ASP A 197 -15.89 -10.42 -3.88
C ASP A 197 -15.15 -10.92 -2.65
N MET A 198 -15.43 -10.30 -1.51
CA MET A 198 -14.84 -10.66 -0.22
C MET A 198 -15.76 -11.65 0.51
N SER A 199 -15.18 -12.71 1.05
CA SER A 199 -15.89 -13.75 1.77
C SER A 199 -15.14 -14.26 2.99
N THR A 200 -15.88 -14.89 3.91
CA THR A 200 -15.34 -15.54 5.11
C THR A 200 -15.98 -16.93 5.27
N SER A 201 -15.24 -17.87 5.84
CA SER A 201 -15.75 -19.21 6.18
C SER A 201 -15.65 -19.53 7.68
N ASP A 202 -15.16 -18.59 8.49
CA ASP A 202 -14.88 -18.77 9.92
C ASP A 202 -15.52 -17.67 10.80
N GLY A 203 -16.65 -17.14 10.35
CA GLY A 203 -17.43 -16.17 11.11
C GLY A 203 -16.83 -14.77 11.15
N GLY A 204 -16.00 -14.41 10.18
CA GLY A 204 -15.41 -13.06 10.07
C GLY A 204 -14.03 -12.93 10.71
N LYS A 205 -13.38 -14.05 11.03
CA LYS A 205 -12.00 -14.03 11.53
C LYS A 205 -11.00 -13.86 10.38
N THR A 206 -11.23 -14.59 9.28
CA THR A 206 -10.42 -14.54 8.07
C THR A 206 -11.30 -14.13 6.90
N TRP A 207 -10.86 -13.11 6.18
CA TRP A 207 -11.49 -12.62 4.97
C TRP A 207 -10.61 -12.87 3.76
N THR A 208 -11.23 -13.31 2.66
CA THR A 208 -10.52 -13.65 1.44
C THR A 208 -11.16 -13.01 0.21
N VAL A 209 -10.31 -12.60 -0.73
CA VAL A 209 -10.71 -12.19 -2.08
C VAL A 209 -9.84 -12.97 -3.06
N THR A 210 -10.46 -13.84 -3.84
CA THR A 210 -9.72 -14.66 -4.81
C THR A 210 -9.03 -13.78 -5.87
N THR A 211 -9.77 -12.80 -6.38
CA THR A 211 -9.25 -11.88 -7.40
C THR A 211 -9.88 -10.51 -7.24
N ILE A 212 -9.05 -9.49 -7.19
CA ILE A 212 -9.43 -8.08 -7.33
C ILE A 212 -8.95 -7.64 -8.71
N GLN A 213 -9.86 -7.12 -9.54
CA GLN A 213 -9.49 -6.54 -10.82
C GLN A 213 -9.54 -5.02 -10.72
N ILE A 214 -8.44 -4.39 -11.05
CA ILE A 214 -8.31 -2.94 -11.16
C ILE A 214 -8.33 -2.59 -12.65
N PRO A 215 -9.25 -1.73 -13.11
CA PRO A 215 -9.31 -1.33 -14.50
C PRO A 215 -8.11 -0.49 -14.91
N GLU A 216 -7.89 -0.36 -16.22
CA GLU A 216 -6.98 0.64 -16.75
C GLU A 216 -7.41 2.03 -16.28
N PHE A 217 -6.44 2.85 -15.90
CA PHE A 217 -6.70 4.19 -15.39
C PHE A 217 -5.70 5.21 -15.95
N THR A 218 -6.22 6.34 -16.44
CA THR A 218 -5.40 7.46 -16.91
C THR A 218 -5.51 8.61 -15.91
N PHE A 219 -4.38 9.03 -15.38
CA PHE A 219 -4.32 10.24 -14.56
C PHE A 219 -4.51 11.46 -15.48
N SER A 220 -5.39 12.37 -15.06
CA SER A 220 -5.50 13.69 -15.70
C SER A 220 -4.42 14.60 -15.11
N ASP A 221 -3.68 15.25 -15.98
CA ASP A 221 -2.74 16.31 -15.62
C ASP A 221 -3.43 17.51 -14.96
#